data_b7d7cc9b8c8fdb9d840aec6ea367aad3
#
_entry.id   b7d7cc9b8c8fdb9d840aec6ea367aad3
#
_cell.length_a   1.000
_cell.length_b   1.000
_cell.length_c   1.000
_cell.angle_alpha   90.00
_cell.angle_beta   90.00
_cell.angle_gamma   90.00
#
_symmetry.space_group_name_H-M   'P 1'
#
loop_
_entity.id
_entity.type
_entity.pdbx_description
1 polymer ?
#
loop_
_entity_poly.entity_id
_entity_poly.type
_entity_poly.pdbx_seq_one_letter_code
_entity_poly.pdbx_strand_id
1 'polypeptide(L)'
;MKRTILCALLAAMLLLTGCHRHEAAAPAACTTPSVCTVCGRELAPALGHEAGPEATCAAAQVCTRCGAELTPALSHTSGGAATCTEDEVCAVCGAVMASALGHDVGEDGACRRCGQQIVPAGRQHIAAGSGGAESDGTAELVPETENTGHYHNTLEAYYSNYVLVCGDYGLECFYPDSTGSSAYASVVNRFAAAYPAIRVSALLTPKNCAFETPASIADPHDSIRDFIQSTYEMMDASVTTVDAMGEMEQHRGEYLFYRTDHHWTCLGAYYASAAYCAANGLTAWELDSYEASLRTGYVGSLYGYAGKPDCLLANPDYSVARYPHTGYAMVYYRGGAAYNGTAVNGGTSGYAGMFLCGDQPLTVIDTDNTNGRTLLVFKESYGNAFVPYMIDYYQRIVAVDIREYSGSTASLVAEYGVTDALFLNNCQAAVSLCGSLESRALS
;
A
#
# COMPACT_ATOMS: atom_id res chain seq x y z
N MET A 1 -80.93 -15.07 46.52
CA MET A 1 -79.72 -14.27 46.94
C MET A 1 -78.58 -15.14 47.50
N LYS A 2 -78.70 -16.36 47.91
CA LYS A 2 -77.56 -17.16 48.44
C LYS A 2 -76.73 -17.90 47.37
N ARG A 3 -77.19 -18.08 46.14
CA ARG A 3 -76.43 -18.72 45.06
C ARG A 3 -75.52 -17.77 44.29
N THR A 4 -75.86 -16.51 44.22
CA THR A 4 -75.07 -15.46 43.48
C THR A 4 -73.85 -14.99 44.26
N ILE A 5 -73.88 -15.05 45.61
CA ILE A 5 -72.72 -14.68 46.43
C ILE A 5 -71.65 -15.76 46.45
N LEU A 6 -72.04 -17.07 46.31
CA LEU A 6 -71.09 -18.16 46.28
C LEU A 6 -70.30 -18.22 44.99
N CYS A 7 -70.88 -17.85 43.83
CA CYS A 7 -70.19 -17.74 42.57
C CYS A 7 -69.19 -16.50 42.51
N ALA A 8 -69.52 -15.39 43.18
CA ALA A 8 -68.63 -14.26 43.25
C ALA A 8 -67.42 -14.48 44.16
N LEU A 9 -67.60 -15.27 45.24
CA LEU A 9 -66.49 -15.68 46.11
C LEU A 9 -65.61 -16.76 45.49
N LEU A 10 -66.13 -17.63 44.66
CA LEU A 10 -65.34 -18.62 43.91
C LEU A 10 -64.56 -17.93 42.76
N ALA A 11 -65.12 -16.89 42.09
CA ALA A 11 -64.44 -16.15 41.07
C ALA A 11 -63.36 -15.23 41.69
N ALA A 12 -63.57 -14.71 42.90
CA ALA A 12 -62.56 -13.94 43.62
C ALA A 12 -61.41 -14.81 44.18
N MET A 13 -61.65 -16.08 44.48
CA MET A 13 -60.62 -17.02 44.91
C MET A 13 -59.78 -17.58 43.75
N LEU A 14 -60.28 -17.55 42.51
CA LEU A 14 -59.49 -17.91 41.31
C LEU A 14 -58.54 -16.85 40.82
N LEU A 15 -58.70 -15.59 41.30
CA LEU A 15 -57.80 -14.48 41.01
C LEU A 15 -56.60 -14.37 41.97
N LEU A 16 -56.53 -15.22 43.01
CA LEU A 16 -55.46 -15.25 44.02
C LEU A 16 -54.50 -16.44 43.88
N THR A 17 -54.70 -17.31 42.88
CA THR A 17 -53.72 -18.34 42.59
C THR A 17 -52.58 -17.74 41.83
N GLY A 18 -51.61 -17.17 42.53
CA GLY A 18 -50.34 -16.77 41.95
C GLY A 18 -49.73 -17.96 41.23
N CYS A 19 -49.00 -17.72 40.18
CA CYS A 19 -48.28 -18.75 39.42
C CYS A 19 -47.57 -19.72 40.38
N HIS A 20 -48.01 -20.96 40.46
CA HIS A 20 -47.36 -21.96 41.31
C HIS A 20 -45.98 -22.37 40.79
N ARG A 21 -45.69 -22.07 39.52
CA ARG A 21 -44.38 -22.18 38.89
C ARG A 21 -44.15 -20.90 38.06
N HIS A 22 -43.21 -20.09 38.49
CA HIS A 22 -42.78 -18.96 37.68
C HIS A 22 -41.80 -19.45 36.64
N GLU A 23 -42.12 -19.27 35.39
CA GLU A 23 -41.25 -19.58 34.24
C GLU A 23 -40.73 -18.29 33.63
N ALA A 24 -39.41 -18.17 33.54
CA ALA A 24 -38.76 -16.96 33.04
C ALA A 24 -38.92 -16.84 31.52
N ALA A 25 -39.30 -15.68 31.03
CA ALA A 25 -39.37 -15.38 29.59
C ALA A 25 -37.98 -15.42 28.95
N ALA A 26 -36.98 -14.93 29.67
CA ALA A 26 -35.55 -14.95 29.29
C ALA A 26 -34.70 -14.81 30.57
N PRO A 27 -33.45 -15.22 30.56
CA PRO A 27 -32.50 -14.88 31.62
C PRO A 27 -32.34 -13.35 31.77
N ALA A 28 -32.05 -12.89 32.99
CA ALA A 28 -31.73 -11.49 33.20
C ALA A 28 -30.52 -11.10 32.38
N ALA A 29 -30.60 -9.93 31.70
CA ALA A 29 -29.51 -9.32 30.94
C ALA A 29 -28.98 -8.10 31.66
N CYS A 30 -27.97 -7.46 31.12
CA CYS A 30 -27.35 -6.29 31.77
C CYS A 30 -28.35 -5.18 32.09
N THR A 31 -29.31 -4.92 31.20
CA THR A 31 -30.30 -3.83 31.34
C THR A 31 -31.74 -4.32 31.53
N THR A 32 -31.98 -5.63 31.43
CA THR A 32 -33.31 -6.19 31.41
C THR A 32 -33.44 -7.22 32.52
N PRO A 33 -34.41 -7.08 33.44
CA PRO A 33 -34.70 -8.09 34.46
C PRO A 33 -35.33 -9.35 33.84
N SER A 34 -35.16 -10.49 34.47
CA SER A 34 -35.90 -11.70 34.14
C SER A 34 -37.30 -11.62 34.75
N VAL A 35 -38.32 -11.81 33.90
CA VAL A 35 -39.72 -11.71 34.32
C VAL A 35 -40.50 -13.01 34.00
N CYS A 36 -41.50 -13.28 34.79
CA CYS A 36 -42.39 -14.45 34.56
C CYS A 36 -43.22 -14.21 33.31
N THR A 37 -43.27 -15.22 32.41
CA THR A 37 -44.06 -15.20 31.16
C THR A 37 -45.58 -15.09 31.41
N VAL A 38 -46.07 -15.53 32.57
CA VAL A 38 -47.49 -15.62 32.83
C VAL A 38 -48.02 -14.42 33.62
N CYS A 39 -47.29 -13.95 34.67
CA CYS A 39 -47.79 -12.90 35.56
C CYS A 39 -46.95 -11.60 35.56
N GLY A 40 -45.87 -11.55 34.78
CA GLY A 40 -44.98 -10.37 34.67
C GLY A 40 -44.16 -10.09 35.93
N ARG A 41 -44.21 -10.93 36.95
CA ARG A 41 -43.45 -10.73 38.20
C ARG A 41 -41.94 -10.83 37.87
N GLU A 42 -41.18 -9.91 38.42
CA GLU A 42 -39.73 -9.98 38.35
C GLU A 42 -39.21 -11.17 39.13
N LEU A 43 -38.39 -12.02 38.46
CA LEU A 43 -37.80 -13.23 39.00
C LEU A 43 -36.32 -13.00 39.36
N ALA A 44 -35.64 -12.16 38.61
CA ALA A 44 -34.28 -11.71 38.90
C ALA A 44 -34.09 -10.30 38.37
N PRO A 45 -33.42 -9.43 39.11
CA PRO A 45 -33.10 -8.06 38.65
C PRO A 45 -32.17 -8.06 37.47
N ALA A 46 -32.12 -6.96 36.71
CA ALA A 46 -31.12 -6.75 35.70
C ALA A 46 -29.71 -6.85 36.31
N LEU A 47 -28.79 -7.50 35.59
CA LEU A 47 -27.47 -7.86 36.08
C LEU A 47 -26.51 -6.65 36.23
N GLY A 48 -26.83 -5.53 35.61
CA GLY A 48 -25.96 -4.41 35.48
C GLY A 48 -24.80 -4.69 34.47
N HIS A 49 -24.08 -3.65 34.11
CA HIS A 49 -22.90 -3.79 33.29
C HIS A 49 -21.68 -4.16 34.14
N GLU A 50 -20.83 -5.04 33.61
CA GLU A 50 -19.54 -5.39 34.19
C GLU A 50 -18.45 -4.76 33.32
N ALA A 51 -17.72 -3.80 33.90
CA ALA A 51 -16.71 -3.07 33.18
C ALA A 51 -15.54 -3.99 32.78
N GLY A 52 -15.17 -3.97 31.52
CA GLY A 52 -13.93 -4.51 31.00
C GLY A 52 -12.73 -3.62 31.31
N PRO A 53 -11.59 -3.83 30.62
CA PRO A 53 -10.42 -2.97 30.76
C PRO A 53 -10.76 -1.50 30.59
N GLU A 54 -10.02 -0.63 31.29
CA GLU A 54 -10.23 0.82 31.19
C GLU A 54 -10.07 1.33 29.76
N ALA A 55 -10.81 2.37 29.40
CA ALA A 55 -10.72 3.01 28.10
C ALA A 55 -9.30 3.55 27.88
N THR A 56 -8.79 3.33 26.69
CA THR A 56 -7.51 3.90 26.20
C THR A 56 -7.80 4.82 25.03
N CYS A 57 -6.79 5.51 24.51
CA CYS A 57 -6.95 6.28 23.28
C CYS A 57 -7.12 5.40 22.02
N ALA A 58 -6.92 4.09 22.12
CA ALA A 58 -7.11 3.14 21.04
C ALA A 58 -8.38 2.30 21.16
N ALA A 59 -9.00 2.23 22.35
CA ALA A 59 -10.15 1.39 22.61
C ALA A 59 -11.07 1.96 23.69
N ALA A 60 -12.37 1.88 23.46
CA ALA A 60 -13.40 2.16 24.45
C ALA A 60 -13.44 1.07 25.54
N GLN A 61 -13.86 1.42 26.74
CA GLN A 61 -14.22 0.45 27.75
C GLN A 61 -15.60 -0.14 27.43
N VAL A 62 -15.68 -1.44 27.31
CA VAL A 62 -16.92 -2.14 27.01
C VAL A 62 -17.33 -3.09 28.13
N CYS A 63 -18.63 -3.37 28.25
CA CYS A 63 -19.13 -4.36 29.15
C CYS A 63 -18.70 -5.78 28.75
N THR A 64 -18.08 -6.55 29.63
CA THR A 64 -17.62 -7.91 29.38
C THR A 64 -18.75 -8.91 29.08
N ARG A 65 -19.99 -8.60 29.52
CA ARG A 65 -21.16 -9.46 29.33
C ARG A 65 -21.93 -9.20 28.04
N CYS A 66 -22.10 -7.94 27.64
CA CYS A 66 -22.97 -7.58 26.52
C CYS A 66 -22.29 -6.74 25.43
N GLY A 67 -21.02 -6.37 25.59
CA GLY A 67 -20.29 -5.57 24.63
C GLY A 67 -20.70 -4.07 24.55
N ALA A 68 -21.65 -3.64 25.39
CA ALA A 68 -22.06 -2.23 25.38
C ALA A 68 -20.90 -1.32 25.79
N GLU A 69 -20.73 -0.23 25.09
CA GLU A 69 -19.75 0.80 25.42
C GLU A 69 -20.14 1.48 26.73
N LEU A 70 -19.22 1.51 27.70
CA LEU A 70 -19.40 2.12 29.02
C LEU A 70 -18.67 3.45 29.11
N THR A 71 -17.51 3.54 28.50
CA THR A 71 -16.72 4.75 28.41
C THR A 71 -16.10 4.80 27.01
N PRO A 72 -16.29 5.89 26.26
CA PRO A 72 -15.70 6.01 24.92
C PRO A 72 -14.17 6.01 24.99
N ALA A 73 -13.54 5.67 23.87
CA ALA A 73 -12.09 5.78 23.75
C ALA A 73 -11.64 7.22 24.07
N LEU A 74 -10.52 7.33 24.78
CA LEU A 74 -9.96 8.61 25.19
C LEU A 74 -9.42 9.35 23.94
N SER A 75 -9.46 10.67 23.97
CA SER A 75 -8.80 11.47 22.94
C SER A 75 -7.28 11.26 22.97
N HIS A 76 -6.65 11.26 21.79
CA HIS A 76 -5.20 11.26 21.72
C HIS A 76 -4.64 12.57 22.31
N THR A 77 -3.52 12.45 23.02
CA THR A 77 -2.77 13.58 23.56
C THR A 77 -1.48 13.73 22.78
N SER A 78 -1.25 14.90 22.18
CA SER A 78 -0.03 15.17 21.41
C SER A 78 1.20 15.03 22.28
N GLY A 79 2.20 14.31 21.80
CA GLY A 79 3.54 14.21 22.38
C GLY A 79 4.48 15.35 21.96
N GLY A 80 4.05 16.15 20.99
CA GLY A 80 4.77 17.26 20.38
C GLY A 80 4.27 17.49 18.96
N ALA A 81 4.21 18.73 18.49
CA ALA A 81 3.79 19.03 17.13
C ALA A 81 4.72 18.40 16.09
N ALA A 82 4.15 17.97 14.96
CA ALA A 82 4.93 17.48 13.82
C ALA A 82 6.00 18.51 13.40
N THR A 83 7.20 18.01 13.19
CA THR A 83 8.34 18.79 12.66
C THR A 83 8.49 18.56 11.16
N CYS A 84 9.51 19.12 10.54
CA CYS A 84 9.79 18.84 9.12
C CYS A 84 10.10 17.35 8.86
N THR A 85 10.62 16.64 9.85
CA THR A 85 11.15 15.28 9.71
C THR A 85 10.52 14.26 10.67
N GLU A 86 9.76 14.74 11.66
CA GLU A 86 9.16 13.87 12.67
C GLU A 86 7.65 14.04 12.71
N ASP A 87 6.95 12.93 12.80
CA ASP A 87 5.50 12.89 12.95
C ASP A 87 5.07 13.40 14.33
N GLU A 88 3.91 14.00 14.39
CA GLU A 88 3.21 14.17 15.65
C GLU A 88 2.63 12.84 16.09
N VAL A 89 3.06 12.35 17.24
CA VAL A 89 2.58 11.09 17.79
C VAL A 89 1.87 11.29 19.12
N CYS A 90 0.91 10.42 19.40
CA CYS A 90 0.26 10.40 20.70
C CYS A 90 1.25 10.02 21.80
N ALA A 91 1.39 10.89 22.82
CA ALA A 91 2.29 10.64 23.96
C ALA A 91 1.95 9.38 24.77
N VAL A 92 0.73 8.86 24.64
CA VAL A 92 0.22 7.73 25.43
C VAL A 92 0.34 6.41 24.66
N CYS A 93 -0.04 6.37 23.38
CA CYS A 93 -0.11 5.12 22.61
C CYS A 93 0.83 5.10 21.39
N GLY A 94 1.55 6.18 21.08
CA GLY A 94 2.46 6.25 19.94
C GLY A 94 1.77 6.35 18.55
N ALA A 95 0.43 6.40 18.51
CA ALA A 95 -0.26 6.55 17.23
C ALA A 95 0.09 7.87 16.56
N VAL A 96 0.34 7.85 15.24
CA VAL A 96 0.60 9.05 14.45
C VAL A 96 -0.67 9.87 14.38
N MET A 97 -0.61 11.13 14.83
CA MET A 97 -1.71 12.09 14.83
C MET A 97 -1.61 13.06 13.65
N ALA A 98 -0.40 13.40 13.25
CA ALA A 98 -0.12 14.15 12.04
C ALA A 98 1.25 13.72 11.49
N SER A 99 1.36 13.57 10.18
CA SER A 99 2.63 13.24 9.53
C SER A 99 3.60 14.41 9.57
N ALA A 100 4.91 14.11 9.49
CA ALA A 100 5.97 15.09 9.36
C ALA A 100 5.63 16.10 8.25
N LEU A 101 5.87 17.38 8.54
CA LEU A 101 5.44 18.49 7.67
C LEU A 101 6.24 18.58 6.35
N GLY A 102 7.34 17.82 6.24
CA GLY A 102 8.30 17.99 5.15
C GLY A 102 9.03 19.34 5.22
N HIS A 103 10.03 19.51 4.36
CA HIS A 103 10.74 20.78 4.25
C HIS A 103 10.07 21.70 3.22
N ASP A 104 9.86 22.95 3.60
CA ASP A 104 9.42 24.02 2.70
C ASP A 104 10.67 24.79 2.26
N VAL A 105 11.25 24.37 1.14
CA VAL A 105 12.54 24.88 0.66
C VAL A 105 12.38 26.25 0.00
N GLY A 106 13.07 27.26 0.55
CA GLY A 106 13.14 28.60 -0.01
C GLY A 106 14.06 28.70 -1.24
N GLU A 107 14.04 29.86 -1.89
CA GLU A 107 14.94 30.17 -3.04
C GLU A 107 16.43 30.10 -2.67
N ASP A 108 16.76 30.23 -1.39
CA ASP A 108 18.10 30.12 -0.82
C ASP A 108 18.50 28.67 -0.52
N GLY A 109 17.61 27.70 -0.81
CA GLY A 109 17.82 26.29 -0.54
C GLY A 109 17.63 25.88 0.93
N ALA A 110 17.30 26.82 1.82
CA ALA A 110 17.00 26.54 3.22
C ALA A 110 15.51 26.30 3.44
N CYS A 111 15.18 25.44 4.38
CA CYS A 111 13.80 25.22 4.78
C CYS A 111 13.25 26.45 5.53
N ARG A 112 12.15 27.02 5.04
CA ARG A 112 11.47 28.18 5.65
C ARG A 112 10.89 27.88 7.05
N ARG A 113 10.69 26.58 7.38
CA ARG A 113 10.10 26.15 8.67
C ARG A 113 11.17 25.89 9.73
N CYS A 114 12.23 25.15 9.41
CA CYS A 114 13.24 24.74 10.38
C CYS A 114 14.60 25.39 10.17
N GLY A 115 14.82 26.13 9.09
CA GLY A 115 16.09 26.78 8.76
C GLY A 115 17.20 25.85 8.26
N GLN A 116 16.93 24.54 8.20
CA GLN A 116 17.92 23.58 7.74
C GLN A 116 18.22 23.82 6.26
N GLN A 117 19.51 23.80 5.89
CA GLN A 117 19.93 23.84 4.50
C GLN A 117 19.60 22.49 3.86
N ILE A 118 18.69 22.49 2.90
CA ILE A 118 18.19 21.28 2.23
C ILE A 118 18.86 21.14 0.86
N VAL A 119 19.05 22.26 0.17
CA VAL A 119 19.78 22.31 -1.09
C VAL A 119 21.04 23.15 -0.87
N PRO A 120 22.24 22.70 -1.28
CA PRO A 120 23.46 23.49 -1.13
C PRO A 120 23.27 24.88 -1.74
N ALA A 121 23.66 25.92 -1.00
CA ALA A 121 23.61 27.29 -1.47
C ALA A 121 24.44 27.40 -2.77
N GLY A 122 23.78 27.60 -3.92
CA GLY A 122 24.44 27.71 -5.22
C GLY A 122 23.77 27.01 -6.39
N ARG A 123 22.71 26.20 -6.17
CA ARG A 123 21.95 25.64 -7.30
C ARG A 123 20.80 26.57 -7.69
N GLN A 124 21.11 27.62 -8.43
CA GLN A 124 20.18 28.20 -9.40
C GLN A 124 20.02 27.19 -10.54
N HIS A 125 18.79 27.00 -11.02
CA HIS A 125 18.42 26.30 -12.25
C HIS A 125 19.57 25.57 -12.95
N ILE A 126 19.67 24.25 -12.81
CA ILE A 126 20.59 23.47 -13.61
C ILE A 126 19.96 23.27 -14.98
N ALA A 127 20.37 24.13 -15.93
CA ALA A 127 20.42 23.73 -17.32
C ALA A 127 21.41 22.57 -17.43
N ALA A 128 21.03 21.53 -18.22
CA ALA A 128 21.84 20.36 -18.48
C ALA A 128 23.32 20.69 -18.70
N GLY A 129 24.21 20.05 -17.95
CA GLY A 129 25.62 19.95 -18.32
C GLY A 129 26.62 20.46 -17.29
N SER A 130 27.48 19.54 -16.87
CA SER A 130 28.82 19.64 -16.28
C SER A 130 28.99 19.68 -14.76
N GLY A 131 29.44 18.54 -14.24
CA GLY A 131 30.68 18.42 -13.46
C GLY A 131 30.74 18.85 -12.02
N GLY A 132 30.85 17.85 -11.13
CA GLY A 132 31.72 17.89 -9.95
C GLY A 132 31.23 18.70 -8.75
N ALA A 133 30.74 18.02 -7.72
CA ALA A 133 30.73 18.55 -6.37
C ALA A 133 31.24 17.46 -5.41
N GLU A 134 32.32 17.80 -4.71
CA GLU A 134 32.88 17.00 -3.63
C GLU A 134 31.83 16.82 -2.52
N SER A 135 31.48 15.58 -2.22
CA SER A 135 30.67 15.21 -1.06
C SER A 135 31.65 14.86 0.08
N ASP A 136 31.60 15.64 1.15
CA ASP A 136 32.20 15.23 2.40
C ASP A 136 31.23 14.26 3.12
N GLY A 137 31.68 13.04 3.29
CA GLY A 137 30.94 11.95 3.93
C GLY A 137 30.55 10.87 2.93
N THR A 138 31.55 10.19 2.36
CA THR A 138 31.40 8.96 1.57
C THR A 138 30.88 7.83 2.43
N ALA A 139 29.54 7.67 2.55
CA ALA A 139 29.03 6.33 2.58
C ALA A 139 29.30 5.77 1.17
N GLU A 140 30.29 4.90 1.04
CA GLU A 140 30.54 4.14 -0.17
C GLU A 140 29.19 3.54 -0.60
N LEU A 141 28.72 3.89 -1.82
CA LEU A 141 27.52 3.30 -2.37
C LEU A 141 27.78 1.80 -2.36
N VAL A 142 27.08 1.07 -1.49
CA VAL A 142 27.12 -0.39 -1.55
C VAL A 142 26.72 -0.74 -2.96
N PRO A 143 27.55 -1.48 -3.72
CA PRO A 143 27.23 -1.77 -5.10
C PRO A 143 25.92 -2.55 -5.13
N GLU A 144 24.82 -1.95 -5.62
CA GLU A 144 23.55 -2.64 -5.85
C GLU A 144 23.71 -3.83 -6.81
N THR A 145 24.84 -3.89 -7.47
CA THR A 145 25.29 -4.95 -8.35
C THR A 145 25.92 -6.14 -7.61
N GLU A 146 26.10 -6.08 -6.28
CA GLU A 146 26.55 -7.25 -5.54
C GLU A 146 25.44 -8.31 -5.47
N ASN A 147 25.81 -9.52 -5.84
CA ASN A 147 24.96 -10.70 -5.73
C ASN A 147 24.53 -10.89 -4.28
N THR A 148 23.24 -10.77 -4.00
CA THR A 148 22.67 -11.05 -2.68
C THR A 148 22.84 -12.50 -2.26
N GLY A 149 23.22 -13.41 -3.20
CA GLY A 149 23.46 -14.81 -2.94
C GLY A 149 22.22 -15.64 -2.56
N HIS A 150 21.03 -15.05 -2.65
CA HIS A 150 19.81 -15.68 -2.14
C HIS A 150 19.22 -16.71 -3.11
N TYR A 151 19.39 -16.54 -4.42
CA TYR A 151 18.80 -17.43 -5.41
C TYR A 151 19.36 -18.85 -5.33
N HIS A 152 18.45 -19.83 -5.18
CA HIS A 152 18.77 -21.24 -4.97
C HIS A 152 19.76 -21.53 -3.83
N ASN A 153 19.78 -20.65 -2.82
CA ASN A 153 20.58 -20.94 -1.62
C ASN A 153 20.05 -22.20 -0.89
N THR A 154 20.84 -22.71 0.05
CA THR A 154 20.53 -23.88 0.86
C THR A 154 19.99 -23.55 2.24
N LEU A 155 19.56 -22.31 2.48
CA LEU A 155 19.03 -21.90 3.76
C LEU A 155 17.75 -22.67 4.11
N GLU A 156 17.63 -23.00 5.38
CA GLU A 156 16.35 -23.51 5.89
C GLU A 156 15.29 -22.42 5.82
N ALA A 157 14.10 -22.80 5.34
CA ALA A 157 12.99 -21.90 5.21
C ALA A 157 11.77 -22.45 5.93
N TYR A 158 10.99 -21.55 6.51
CA TYR A 158 9.73 -21.87 7.19
C TYR A 158 8.67 -20.81 6.96
N TYR A 159 7.41 -21.21 6.93
CA TYR A 159 6.31 -20.25 6.86
C TYR A 159 6.01 -19.67 8.23
N SER A 160 5.97 -18.34 8.30
CA SER A 160 5.40 -17.60 9.42
C SER A 160 4.25 -16.74 8.90
N ASN A 161 3.03 -17.09 9.26
CA ASN A 161 1.82 -16.65 8.60
C ASN A 161 1.86 -17.00 7.10
N TYR A 162 1.80 -16.00 6.21
CA TYR A 162 1.89 -16.20 4.75
C TYR A 162 3.26 -15.77 4.16
N VAL A 163 4.22 -15.45 5.02
CA VAL A 163 5.60 -15.13 4.61
C VAL A 163 6.47 -16.36 4.75
N LEU A 164 7.19 -16.71 3.70
CA LEU A 164 8.27 -17.68 3.75
C LEU A 164 9.52 -16.98 4.26
N VAL A 165 9.96 -17.31 5.47
CA VAL A 165 11.15 -16.76 6.11
C VAL A 165 12.35 -17.66 5.80
N CYS A 166 13.41 -17.09 5.23
CA CYS A 166 14.61 -17.79 4.79
C CYS A 166 15.83 -17.07 5.37
N GLY A 167 16.36 -17.56 6.50
CA GLY A 167 17.47 -16.88 7.17
C GLY A 167 17.09 -15.45 7.58
N ASP A 168 17.69 -14.45 6.96
CA ASP A 168 17.54 -13.02 7.26
C ASP A 168 16.64 -12.27 6.25
N TYR A 169 15.92 -12.99 5.37
CA TYR A 169 15.00 -12.40 4.41
C TYR A 169 13.65 -13.12 4.37
N GLY A 170 12.62 -12.45 3.85
CA GLY A 170 11.26 -12.96 3.71
C GLY A 170 10.78 -12.94 2.26
N LEU A 171 9.95 -13.91 1.90
CA LEU A 171 9.32 -13.98 0.58
C LEU A 171 7.80 -14.00 0.71
N GLU A 172 7.14 -13.26 -0.15
CA GLU A 172 5.70 -13.37 -0.38
C GLU A 172 5.48 -14.29 -1.57
N CYS A 173 5.28 -15.60 -1.28
CA CYS A 173 5.14 -16.61 -2.30
C CYS A 173 3.82 -16.47 -3.06
N PHE A 174 3.90 -16.53 -4.38
CA PHE A 174 2.76 -16.50 -5.28
C PHE A 174 2.89 -17.62 -6.32
N TYR A 175 1.90 -18.50 -6.35
CA TYR A 175 1.79 -19.59 -7.31
C TYR A 175 0.53 -19.33 -8.15
N PRO A 176 0.67 -18.69 -9.32
CA PRO A 176 -0.47 -18.32 -10.14
C PRO A 176 -1.18 -19.54 -10.73
N ASP A 177 -2.50 -19.41 -10.87
CA ASP A 177 -3.28 -20.26 -11.76
C ASP A 177 -3.65 -19.51 -13.06
N SER A 178 -4.15 -20.23 -14.05
CA SER A 178 -4.47 -19.67 -15.37
C SER A 178 -5.74 -18.81 -15.38
N THR A 179 -6.54 -18.80 -14.31
CA THR A 179 -7.86 -18.13 -14.31
C THR A 179 -7.74 -16.62 -14.22
N GLY A 180 -6.75 -16.10 -13.50
CA GLY A 180 -6.51 -14.66 -13.34
C GLY A 180 -5.99 -13.97 -14.59
N SER A 181 -5.25 -14.69 -15.44
CA SER A 181 -4.63 -14.13 -16.66
C SER A 181 -5.68 -13.59 -17.64
N SER A 182 -6.75 -14.34 -17.90
CA SER A 182 -7.78 -13.96 -18.88
C SER A 182 -8.60 -12.75 -18.44
N ALA A 183 -8.87 -12.62 -17.13
CA ALA A 183 -9.60 -11.48 -16.60
C ALA A 183 -8.79 -10.19 -16.74
N TYR A 184 -7.51 -10.23 -16.38
CA TYR A 184 -6.61 -9.08 -16.51
C TYR A 184 -6.45 -8.65 -17.98
N ALA A 185 -6.16 -9.59 -18.90
CA ALA A 185 -6.04 -9.31 -20.32
C ALA A 185 -7.34 -8.71 -20.90
N SER A 186 -8.50 -9.22 -20.48
CA SER A 186 -9.80 -8.67 -20.88
C SER A 186 -9.97 -7.20 -20.48
N VAL A 187 -9.56 -6.80 -19.28
CA VAL A 187 -9.65 -5.39 -18.84
C VAL A 187 -8.78 -4.50 -19.71
N VAL A 188 -7.54 -4.90 -19.96
CA VAL A 188 -6.58 -4.12 -20.77
C VAL A 188 -7.08 -3.99 -22.22
N ASN A 189 -7.54 -5.09 -22.83
CA ASN A 189 -8.09 -5.09 -24.20
C ASN A 189 -9.31 -4.20 -24.33
N ARG A 190 -10.22 -4.24 -23.36
CA ARG A 190 -11.42 -3.39 -23.34
C ARG A 190 -11.07 -1.91 -23.22
N PHE A 191 -10.06 -1.57 -22.41
CA PHE A 191 -9.56 -0.20 -22.37
C PHE A 191 -8.95 0.24 -23.69
N ALA A 192 -8.08 -0.59 -24.29
CA ALA A 192 -7.48 -0.29 -25.60
C ALA A 192 -8.56 -0.11 -26.70
N ALA A 193 -9.60 -0.94 -26.69
CA ALA A 193 -10.71 -0.82 -27.62
C ALA A 193 -11.56 0.45 -27.38
N ALA A 194 -11.73 0.87 -26.12
CA ALA A 194 -12.49 2.09 -25.78
C ALA A 194 -11.71 3.37 -26.14
N TYR A 195 -10.38 3.32 -26.15
CA TYR A 195 -9.50 4.46 -26.41
C TYR A 195 -8.47 4.17 -27.51
N PRO A 196 -8.90 3.97 -28.77
CA PRO A 196 -8.02 3.52 -29.87
C PRO A 196 -6.94 4.54 -30.27
N ALA A 197 -7.03 5.78 -29.81
CA ALA A 197 -6.02 6.82 -30.04
C ALA A 197 -4.91 6.81 -28.95
N ILE A 198 -5.09 6.09 -27.86
CA ILE A 198 -4.12 5.98 -26.75
C ILE A 198 -3.23 4.76 -27.01
N ARG A 199 -1.92 4.93 -26.88
CA ARG A 199 -0.97 3.82 -26.90
C ARG A 199 -1.05 3.10 -25.56
N VAL A 200 -1.45 1.84 -25.56
CA VAL A 200 -1.64 1.05 -24.33
C VAL A 200 -0.48 0.07 -24.15
N SER A 201 0.11 0.08 -22.98
CA SER A 201 1.14 -0.87 -22.56
C SER A 201 0.69 -1.64 -21.32
N ALA A 202 1.08 -2.91 -21.24
CA ALA A 202 0.88 -3.76 -20.06
C ALA A 202 2.23 -4.25 -19.55
N LEU A 203 2.49 -4.03 -18.25
CA LEU A 203 3.69 -4.45 -17.55
C LEU A 203 3.30 -5.22 -16.31
N LEU A 204 3.48 -6.53 -16.34
CA LEU A 204 3.34 -7.41 -15.19
C LEU A 204 4.71 -7.61 -14.55
N THR A 205 4.81 -7.33 -13.24
CA THR A 205 6.05 -7.54 -12.52
C THR A 205 6.02 -8.86 -11.77
N PRO A 206 7.15 -9.59 -11.70
CA PRO A 206 7.26 -10.74 -10.82
C PRO A 206 7.25 -10.32 -9.35
N LYS A 207 7.10 -11.30 -8.46
CA LYS A 207 7.32 -11.17 -7.01
C LYS A 207 8.74 -11.60 -6.67
N ASN A 208 9.23 -11.22 -5.49
CA ASN A 208 10.55 -11.61 -4.99
C ASN A 208 10.75 -13.13 -4.97
N CYS A 209 9.71 -13.92 -4.73
CA CYS A 209 9.79 -15.38 -4.75
C CYS A 209 10.19 -15.96 -6.11
N ALA A 210 9.99 -15.27 -7.23
CA ALA A 210 10.47 -15.71 -8.54
C ALA A 210 12.00 -15.67 -8.66
N PHE A 211 12.68 -14.93 -7.78
CA PHE A 211 14.13 -14.71 -7.87
C PHE A 211 14.90 -15.24 -6.67
N GLU A 212 14.28 -15.32 -5.50
CA GLU A 212 14.94 -15.50 -4.22
C GLU A 212 14.53 -16.80 -3.50
N THR A 213 13.72 -17.68 -4.11
CA THR A 213 13.26 -18.92 -3.48
C THR A 213 14.43 -19.88 -3.27
N PRO A 214 14.65 -20.40 -2.03
CA PRO A 214 15.71 -21.35 -1.74
C PRO A 214 15.44 -22.71 -2.40
N ALA A 215 16.51 -23.47 -2.68
CA ALA A 215 16.44 -24.76 -3.36
C ALA A 215 15.61 -25.84 -2.62
N SER A 216 15.36 -25.65 -1.33
CA SER A 216 14.54 -26.57 -0.52
C SER A 216 13.02 -26.41 -0.72
N ILE A 217 12.59 -25.33 -1.38
CA ILE A 217 11.19 -24.99 -1.61
C ILE A 217 10.89 -25.05 -3.11
N ALA A 218 9.65 -25.39 -3.47
CA ALA A 218 9.22 -25.36 -4.87
C ALA A 218 9.35 -23.95 -5.43
N ASP A 219 10.18 -23.81 -6.47
CA ASP A 219 10.44 -22.52 -7.11
C ASP A 219 9.24 -22.10 -7.97
N PRO A 220 8.62 -20.94 -7.71
CA PRO A 220 7.50 -20.45 -8.51
C PRO A 220 7.95 -19.71 -9.80
N HIS A 221 9.24 -19.63 -10.08
CA HIS A 221 9.80 -18.85 -11.19
C HIS A 221 9.11 -19.15 -12.52
N ASP A 222 9.13 -20.41 -12.94
CA ASP A 222 8.57 -20.83 -14.24
C ASP A 222 7.05 -20.61 -14.28
N SER A 223 6.33 -20.87 -13.18
CA SER A 223 4.89 -20.65 -13.13
C SER A 223 4.52 -19.17 -13.20
N ILE A 224 5.33 -18.28 -12.61
CA ILE A 224 5.15 -16.83 -12.72
C ILE A 224 5.46 -16.35 -14.14
N ARG A 225 6.52 -16.87 -14.75
CA ARG A 225 6.85 -16.57 -16.14
C ARG A 225 5.73 -17.03 -17.10
N ASP A 226 5.28 -18.27 -16.96
CA ASP A 226 4.17 -18.82 -17.76
C ASP A 226 2.88 -18.01 -17.58
N PHE A 227 2.60 -17.56 -16.37
CA PHE A 227 1.47 -16.67 -16.08
C PHE A 227 1.59 -15.33 -16.82
N ILE A 228 2.74 -14.68 -16.76
CA ILE A 228 2.98 -13.41 -17.48
C ILE A 228 2.83 -13.62 -18.98
N GLN A 229 3.48 -14.64 -19.51
CA GLN A 229 3.49 -14.92 -20.94
C GLN A 229 2.12 -15.29 -21.47
N SER A 230 1.41 -16.20 -20.81
CA SER A 230 0.04 -16.57 -21.18
C SER A 230 -0.94 -15.40 -21.08
N THR A 231 -0.73 -14.48 -20.12
CA THR A 231 -1.53 -13.24 -20.02
C THR A 231 -1.27 -12.35 -21.24
N TYR A 232 -0.02 -12.20 -21.65
CA TYR A 232 0.36 -11.38 -22.81
C TYR A 232 -0.13 -11.96 -24.12
N GLU A 233 -0.14 -13.28 -24.27
CA GLU A 233 -0.68 -13.97 -25.46
C GLU A 233 -2.20 -13.73 -25.66
N MET A 234 -2.92 -13.38 -24.59
CA MET A 234 -4.36 -13.04 -24.66
C MET A 234 -4.61 -11.56 -24.90
N MET A 235 -3.58 -10.73 -24.99
CA MET A 235 -3.74 -9.30 -25.27
C MET A 235 -3.88 -9.04 -26.77
N ASP A 236 -4.68 -8.04 -27.11
CA ASP A 236 -4.86 -7.60 -28.50
C ASP A 236 -3.54 -7.03 -29.05
N ALA A 237 -3.32 -7.16 -30.35
CA ALA A 237 -2.13 -6.67 -31.03
C ALA A 237 -1.91 -5.14 -30.91
N SER A 238 -2.91 -4.40 -30.48
CA SER A 238 -2.82 -2.97 -30.17
C SER A 238 -2.21 -2.66 -28.80
N VAL A 239 -2.01 -3.67 -27.95
CA VAL A 239 -1.40 -3.54 -26.63
C VAL A 239 0.07 -3.91 -26.71
N THR A 240 0.95 -3.01 -26.26
CA THR A 240 2.38 -3.28 -26.12
C THR A 240 2.61 -4.02 -24.82
N THR A 241 3.09 -5.26 -24.89
CA THR A 241 3.48 -6.04 -23.72
C THR A 241 4.94 -5.78 -23.36
N VAL A 242 5.24 -5.65 -22.07
CA VAL A 242 6.58 -5.31 -21.57
C VAL A 242 7.14 -6.47 -20.76
N ASP A 243 8.20 -7.11 -21.26
CA ASP A 243 8.86 -8.23 -20.56
C ASP A 243 9.84 -7.71 -19.49
N ALA A 244 9.29 -7.15 -18.40
CA ALA A 244 10.09 -6.72 -17.27
C ALA A 244 10.77 -7.89 -16.54
N MET A 245 10.14 -9.07 -16.51
CA MET A 245 10.74 -10.25 -15.89
C MET A 245 11.97 -10.71 -16.65
N GLY A 246 11.92 -10.72 -17.99
CA GLY A 246 13.06 -11.08 -18.83
C GLY A 246 14.24 -10.14 -18.70
N GLU A 247 13.99 -8.85 -18.55
CA GLU A 247 15.04 -7.87 -18.25
C GLU A 247 15.64 -8.10 -16.86
N MET A 248 14.82 -8.26 -15.83
CA MET A 248 15.29 -8.51 -14.47
C MET A 248 16.09 -9.83 -14.34
N GLU A 249 15.79 -10.85 -15.16
CA GLU A 249 16.53 -12.13 -15.15
C GLU A 249 17.98 -11.97 -15.59
N GLN A 250 18.28 -11.03 -16.47
CA GLN A 250 19.66 -10.73 -16.88
C GLN A 250 20.47 -10.15 -15.72
N HIS A 251 19.79 -9.63 -14.70
CA HIS A 251 20.34 -8.99 -13.51
C HIS A 251 20.04 -9.75 -12.22
N ARG A 252 19.76 -11.05 -12.31
CA ARG A 252 19.31 -11.90 -11.20
C ARG A 252 20.23 -11.91 -9.98
N GLY A 253 21.50 -11.60 -10.12
CA GLY A 253 22.46 -11.55 -9.02
C GLY A 253 22.47 -10.22 -8.27
N GLU A 254 21.71 -9.25 -8.70
CA GLU A 254 21.69 -7.90 -8.15
C GLU A 254 20.56 -7.71 -7.13
N TYR A 255 20.59 -6.60 -6.37
CA TYR A 255 19.63 -6.33 -5.31
C TYR A 255 18.30 -5.82 -5.87
N LEU A 256 17.56 -6.69 -6.55
CA LEU A 256 16.32 -6.36 -7.25
C LEU A 256 15.10 -6.23 -6.31
N PHE A 257 15.11 -6.95 -5.20
CA PHE A 257 14.03 -6.98 -4.22
C PHE A 257 14.56 -6.75 -2.81
N TYR A 258 13.75 -6.13 -1.96
CA TYR A 258 14.08 -5.99 -0.54
C TYR A 258 14.03 -7.35 0.16
N ARG A 259 14.86 -7.51 1.20
CA ARG A 259 14.88 -8.70 2.07
C ARG A 259 13.70 -8.73 3.04
N THR A 260 13.33 -7.57 3.57
CA THR A 260 12.32 -7.44 4.64
C THR A 260 11.02 -6.80 4.18
N ASP A 261 10.94 -6.44 2.89
CA ASP A 261 9.75 -5.85 2.26
C ASP A 261 9.32 -6.64 1.01
N HIS A 262 8.03 -6.61 0.69
CA HIS A 262 7.49 -7.35 -0.45
C HIS A 262 7.69 -6.66 -1.80
N HIS A 263 8.25 -5.46 -1.83
CA HIS A 263 8.47 -4.70 -3.05
C HIS A 263 9.84 -4.98 -3.69
N TRP A 264 9.94 -4.63 -4.95
CA TRP A 264 11.23 -4.43 -5.60
C TRP A 264 11.97 -3.22 -5.03
N THR A 265 13.27 -3.17 -5.22
CA THR A 265 14.09 -2.00 -4.93
C THR A 265 13.95 -0.95 -6.04
N CYS A 266 14.59 0.20 -5.88
CA CYS A 266 14.74 1.20 -6.94
C CYS A 266 15.45 0.60 -8.17
N LEU A 267 16.39 -0.34 -7.97
CA LEU A 267 17.09 -1.02 -9.05
C LEU A 267 16.15 -1.96 -9.83
N GLY A 268 15.35 -2.77 -9.15
CA GLY A 268 14.35 -3.61 -9.81
C GLY A 268 13.35 -2.78 -10.63
N ALA A 269 12.89 -1.64 -10.08
CA ALA A 269 12.03 -0.72 -10.80
C ALA A 269 12.73 -0.06 -12.00
N TYR A 270 14.05 0.20 -11.92
CA TYR A 270 14.85 0.71 -13.03
C TYR A 270 14.86 -0.27 -14.21
N TYR A 271 15.18 -1.55 -13.98
CA TYR A 271 15.19 -2.55 -15.06
C TYR A 271 13.82 -2.72 -15.70
N ALA A 272 12.75 -2.71 -14.91
CA ALA A 272 11.41 -2.70 -15.47
C ALA A 272 11.12 -1.44 -16.31
N SER A 273 11.66 -0.28 -15.92
CA SER A 273 11.52 0.96 -16.68
C SER A 273 12.35 0.93 -17.98
N ALA A 274 13.53 0.30 -17.97
CA ALA A 274 14.34 0.08 -19.16
C ALA A 274 13.62 -0.83 -20.17
N ALA A 275 13.03 -1.93 -19.70
CA ALA A 275 12.18 -2.80 -20.52
C ALA A 275 10.98 -2.05 -21.11
N TYR A 276 10.32 -1.20 -20.30
CA TYR A 276 9.22 -0.35 -20.79
C TYR A 276 9.71 0.62 -21.89
N CYS A 277 10.83 1.28 -21.69
CA CYS A 277 11.42 2.18 -22.68
C CYS A 277 11.69 1.44 -24.00
N ALA A 278 12.37 0.29 -23.93
CA ALA A 278 12.68 -0.52 -25.09
C ALA A 278 11.41 -0.95 -25.87
N ALA A 279 10.38 -1.43 -25.17
CA ALA A 279 9.13 -1.85 -25.78
C ALA A 279 8.33 -0.69 -26.43
N ASN A 280 8.51 0.54 -25.94
CA ASN A 280 7.82 1.73 -26.43
C ASN A 280 8.68 2.63 -27.33
N GLY A 281 9.84 2.16 -27.78
CA GLY A 281 10.73 2.89 -28.70
C GLY A 281 11.38 4.11 -28.05
N LEU A 282 11.56 4.09 -26.73
CA LEU A 282 12.31 5.08 -25.95
C LEU A 282 13.71 4.52 -25.65
N THR A 283 14.68 5.39 -25.41
CA THR A 283 16.01 5.00 -24.94
C THR A 283 16.07 5.24 -23.43
N ALA A 284 16.29 4.18 -22.66
CA ALA A 284 16.48 4.30 -21.22
C ALA A 284 17.78 5.09 -20.93
N TRP A 285 17.74 5.91 -19.90
CA TRP A 285 18.93 6.52 -19.35
C TRP A 285 19.79 5.46 -18.66
N GLU A 286 21.11 5.61 -18.74
CA GLU A 286 22.03 4.71 -18.03
C GLU A 286 21.85 4.84 -16.51
N LEU A 287 21.90 3.71 -15.78
CA LEU A 287 21.69 3.66 -14.34
C LEU A 287 22.59 4.66 -13.59
N ASP A 288 23.86 4.70 -13.96
CA ASP A 288 24.88 5.53 -13.31
C ASP A 288 24.74 7.04 -13.63
N SER A 289 23.86 7.40 -14.55
CA SER A 289 23.59 8.80 -14.88
C SER A 289 22.67 9.48 -13.85
N TYR A 290 21.93 8.70 -13.08
CA TYR A 290 21.02 9.23 -12.06
C TYR A 290 21.77 9.69 -10.81
N GLU A 291 21.49 10.91 -10.35
CA GLU A 291 21.87 11.29 -8.99
C GLU A 291 21.17 10.36 -8.00
N ALA A 292 21.91 9.83 -7.02
CA ALA A 292 21.38 8.84 -6.10
C ALA A 292 21.69 9.21 -4.65
N SER A 293 20.82 8.77 -3.72
CA SER A 293 21.07 8.83 -2.29
C SER A 293 20.74 7.50 -1.63
N LEU A 294 21.63 7.06 -0.73
CA LEU A 294 21.51 5.81 0.01
C LEU A 294 20.94 6.05 1.41
N ARG A 295 20.04 5.18 1.84
CA ARG A 295 19.57 5.07 3.24
C ARG A 295 19.66 3.63 3.69
N THR A 296 20.11 3.42 4.92
CA THR A 296 20.26 2.10 5.55
C THR A 296 19.28 1.93 6.71
N GLY A 297 19.10 0.69 7.17
CA GLY A 297 18.31 0.38 8.36
C GLY A 297 16.81 0.28 8.09
N TYR A 298 16.39 0.08 6.84
CA TYR A 298 14.99 -0.15 6.50
C TYR A 298 14.57 -1.56 6.91
N VAL A 299 13.46 -1.65 7.63
CA VAL A 299 12.77 -2.92 7.93
C VAL A 299 11.34 -2.79 7.41
N GLY A 300 11.03 -3.58 6.40
CA GLY A 300 9.81 -3.45 5.63
C GLY A 300 8.63 -4.28 6.15
N SER A 301 7.62 -4.36 5.32
CA SER A 301 6.31 -4.95 5.64
C SER A 301 6.36 -6.45 5.93
N LEU A 302 7.26 -7.21 5.30
CA LEU A 302 7.38 -8.66 5.53
C LEU A 302 7.76 -8.99 6.98
N TYR A 303 8.56 -8.15 7.63
CA TYR A 303 8.84 -8.29 9.06
C TYR A 303 7.55 -8.28 9.89
N GLY A 304 6.66 -7.30 9.65
CA GLY A 304 5.36 -7.22 10.31
C GLY A 304 4.46 -8.40 9.99
N TYR A 305 4.37 -8.75 8.72
CA TYR A 305 3.54 -9.84 8.21
C TYR A 305 3.97 -11.21 8.73
N ALA A 306 5.27 -11.44 8.86
CA ALA A 306 5.82 -12.67 9.45
C ALA A 306 5.67 -12.77 10.97
N GLY A 307 5.06 -11.78 11.64
CA GLY A 307 4.93 -11.77 13.10
C GLY A 307 6.19 -11.34 13.83
N LYS A 308 7.03 -10.55 13.17
CA LYS A 308 8.22 -9.89 13.71
C LYS A 308 9.34 -10.84 14.18
N PRO A 309 9.77 -11.82 13.37
CA PRO A 309 10.86 -12.71 13.75
C PRO A 309 12.18 -11.95 13.79
N ASP A 310 12.98 -12.19 14.83
CA ASP A 310 14.26 -11.49 15.06
C ASP A 310 15.26 -11.64 13.91
N CYS A 311 15.21 -12.74 13.17
CA CYS A 311 16.12 -12.98 12.05
C CYS A 311 15.97 -11.94 10.92
N LEU A 312 14.77 -11.39 10.70
CA LEU A 312 14.56 -10.32 9.70
C LEU A 312 15.10 -8.96 10.19
N LEU A 313 15.47 -8.82 11.45
CA LEU A 313 16.15 -7.63 11.96
C LEU A 313 17.69 -7.75 11.88
N ALA A 314 18.19 -8.95 11.64
CA ALA A 314 19.65 -9.21 11.66
C ALA A 314 20.37 -8.50 10.50
N ASN A 315 19.68 -8.30 9.36
CA ASN A 315 20.22 -7.66 8.17
C ASN A 315 19.18 -6.71 7.55
N PRO A 316 18.97 -5.53 8.14
CA PRO A 316 18.06 -4.53 7.61
C PRO A 316 18.40 -4.15 6.16
N ASP A 317 17.39 -3.80 5.40
CA ASP A 317 17.53 -3.34 4.04
C ASP A 317 18.24 -1.99 3.95
N TYR A 318 18.81 -1.72 2.81
CA TYR A 318 19.13 -0.37 2.37
C TYR A 318 18.22 0.02 1.20
N SER A 319 17.97 1.30 1.05
CA SER A 319 17.16 1.86 -0.03
C SER A 319 17.96 2.94 -0.75
N VAL A 320 17.95 2.86 -2.08
CA VAL A 320 18.54 3.89 -2.93
C VAL A 320 17.42 4.67 -3.59
N ALA A 321 17.46 5.99 -3.46
CA ALA A 321 16.59 6.89 -4.19
C ALA A 321 17.38 7.43 -5.39
N ARG A 322 16.80 7.34 -6.60
CA ARG A 322 17.34 7.93 -7.82
C ARG A 322 16.47 9.07 -8.28
N TYR A 323 17.09 10.19 -8.56
CA TYR A 323 16.39 11.41 -8.92
C TYR A 323 16.31 11.57 -10.43
N PRO A 324 15.12 11.86 -10.99
CA PRO A 324 14.97 12.09 -12.43
C PRO A 324 15.85 13.27 -12.89
N HIS A 325 16.27 13.24 -14.15
CA HIS A 325 17.08 14.30 -14.76
C HIS A 325 16.23 15.56 -15.07
N THR A 326 14.94 15.33 -15.34
CA THR A 326 14.00 16.39 -15.73
C THR A 326 13.36 17.02 -14.50
N GLY A 327 13.28 18.34 -14.46
CA GLY A 327 12.54 19.07 -13.43
C GLY A 327 11.04 18.76 -13.49
N TYR A 328 10.39 18.78 -12.34
CA TYR A 328 8.96 18.47 -12.23
C TYR A 328 8.28 19.15 -11.04
N ALA A 329 6.95 19.23 -11.12
CA ALA A 329 6.07 19.54 -10.00
C ALA A 329 5.09 18.40 -9.82
N MET A 330 4.87 17.97 -8.59
CA MET A 330 3.95 16.87 -8.26
C MET A 330 2.85 17.33 -7.32
N VAL A 331 1.63 16.97 -7.65
CA VAL A 331 0.45 17.13 -6.80
C VAL A 331 -0.21 15.78 -6.61
N TYR A 332 -0.56 15.43 -5.38
CA TYR A 332 -1.38 14.25 -5.12
C TYR A 332 -2.69 14.62 -4.44
N TYR A 333 -3.70 13.78 -4.60
CA TYR A 333 -5.05 14.02 -4.10
C TYR A 333 -5.41 12.95 -3.06
N ARG A 334 -5.87 13.40 -1.90
CA ARG A 334 -6.33 12.52 -0.82
C ARG A 334 -7.52 13.15 -0.11
N GLY A 335 -8.59 12.38 0.11
CA GLY A 335 -9.78 12.88 0.81
C GLY A 335 -10.43 14.10 0.15
N GLY A 336 -10.31 14.28 -1.16
CA GLY A 336 -10.85 15.42 -1.91
C GLY A 336 -10.00 16.69 -1.87
N ALA A 337 -8.84 16.67 -1.19
CA ALA A 337 -7.88 17.79 -1.15
C ALA A 337 -6.64 17.50 -2.00
N ALA A 338 -6.01 18.57 -2.50
CA ALA A 338 -4.76 18.53 -3.27
C ALA A 338 -3.57 18.92 -2.37
N TYR A 339 -2.47 18.20 -2.51
CA TYR A 339 -1.24 18.42 -1.75
C TYR A 339 -0.03 18.43 -2.69
N ASN A 340 0.89 19.35 -2.46
CA ASN A 340 2.18 19.31 -3.13
C ASN A 340 3.01 18.16 -2.57
N GLY A 341 3.74 17.45 -3.44
CA GLY A 341 4.58 16.33 -3.08
C GLY A 341 5.86 16.26 -3.89
N THR A 342 6.60 15.19 -3.68
CA THR A 342 7.78 14.86 -4.47
C THR A 342 7.71 13.42 -4.93
N ALA A 343 8.16 13.15 -6.16
CA ALA A 343 8.20 11.80 -6.71
C ALA A 343 9.27 10.93 -6.02
N VAL A 344 10.35 11.55 -5.55
CA VAL A 344 11.46 10.89 -4.85
C VAL A 344 11.81 11.68 -3.59
N ASN A 345 11.78 11.02 -2.45
CA ASN A 345 12.20 11.56 -1.16
C ASN A 345 13.37 10.74 -0.61
N GLY A 346 14.60 11.13 -0.91
CA GLY A 346 15.81 10.49 -0.39
C GLY A 346 16.09 10.75 1.09
N GLY A 347 15.24 11.49 1.80
CA GLY A 347 15.35 11.74 3.23
C GLY A 347 14.84 10.58 4.11
N THR A 348 14.18 9.58 3.51
CA THR A 348 13.62 8.41 4.22
C THR A 348 14.19 7.10 3.66
N SER A 349 14.20 6.05 4.48
CA SER A 349 14.61 4.71 4.07
C SER A 349 13.43 3.80 3.68
N GLY A 350 12.20 4.15 4.04
CA GLY A 350 11.02 3.32 3.79
C GLY A 350 10.48 3.47 2.38
N TYR A 351 10.13 2.35 1.73
CA TYR A 351 9.61 2.32 0.35
C TYR A 351 8.47 3.31 0.13
N ALA A 352 7.41 3.23 0.94
CA ALA A 352 6.25 4.10 0.81
C ALA A 352 6.55 5.59 1.07
N GLY A 353 7.52 5.90 1.94
CA GLY A 353 7.94 7.27 2.20
C GLY A 353 8.90 7.82 1.14
N MET A 354 9.62 6.95 0.44
CA MET A 354 10.63 7.33 -0.55
C MET A 354 10.02 7.69 -1.91
N PHE A 355 8.93 7.05 -2.32
CA PHE A 355 8.38 7.19 -3.67
C PHE A 355 6.93 7.68 -3.66
N LEU A 356 6.62 8.68 -4.50
CA LEU A 356 5.29 9.27 -4.75
C LEU A 356 4.51 9.71 -3.50
N CYS A 357 5.18 9.98 -2.39
CA CYS A 357 4.52 10.21 -1.09
C CYS A 357 3.61 9.04 -0.67
N GLY A 358 3.93 7.81 -1.08
CA GLY A 358 3.18 6.60 -0.81
C GLY A 358 1.99 6.35 -1.74
N ASP A 359 1.06 5.51 -1.30
CA ASP A 359 -0.11 5.15 -2.07
C ASP A 359 -1.15 6.27 -2.02
N GLN A 360 -1.26 6.99 -3.11
CA GLN A 360 -2.21 8.09 -3.27
C GLN A 360 -3.28 7.71 -4.29
N PRO A 361 -4.56 8.03 -4.05
CA PRO A 361 -5.64 7.76 -5.02
C PRO A 361 -5.32 8.28 -6.42
N LEU A 362 -4.81 9.51 -6.49
CA LEU A 362 -4.43 10.16 -7.74
C LEU A 362 -3.19 11.01 -7.50
N THR A 363 -2.21 10.87 -8.37
CA THR A 363 -1.01 11.72 -8.42
C THR A 363 -0.85 12.29 -9.82
N VAL A 364 -0.62 13.58 -9.93
CA VAL A 364 -0.34 14.28 -11.19
C VAL A 364 1.06 14.89 -11.11
N ILE A 365 1.89 14.59 -12.10
CA ILE A 365 3.26 15.11 -12.22
C ILE A 365 3.34 15.86 -13.54
N ASP A 366 3.58 17.16 -13.46
CA ASP A 366 3.93 18.00 -14.62
C ASP A 366 5.45 18.13 -14.66
N THR A 367 6.04 17.88 -15.82
CA THR A 367 7.49 17.90 -16.02
C THR A 367 7.90 19.05 -16.95
N ASP A 368 9.21 19.33 -17.00
CA ASP A 368 9.78 20.31 -17.93
C ASP A 368 9.87 19.81 -19.39
N ASN A 369 9.44 18.56 -19.67
CA ASN A 369 9.33 18.07 -21.03
C ASN A 369 8.22 18.82 -21.80
N THR A 370 8.45 19.05 -23.10
CA THR A 370 7.52 19.77 -23.98
C THR A 370 7.05 18.91 -25.16
N ASN A 371 7.10 17.57 -25.01
CA ASN A 371 6.84 16.63 -26.09
C ASN A 371 5.34 16.33 -26.32
N GLY A 372 4.44 16.95 -25.57
CA GLY A 372 2.99 16.77 -25.69
C GLY A 372 2.48 15.41 -25.22
N ARG A 373 3.31 14.57 -24.59
CA ARG A 373 2.92 13.22 -24.15
C ARG A 373 2.42 13.22 -22.71
N THR A 374 1.28 12.61 -22.49
CA THR A 374 0.71 12.36 -21.16
C THR A 374 0.54 10.86 -20.93
N LEU A 375 1.17 10.35 -19.86
CA LEU A 375 1.09 8.95 -19.44
C LEU A 375 0.05 8.79 -18.32
N LEU A 376 -0.96 7.97 -18.54
CA LEU A 376 -1.88 7.49 -17.49
C LEU A 376 -1.38 6.14 -16.98
N VAL A 377 -1.13 6.01 -15.68
CA VAL A 377 -0.62 4.77 -15.06
C VAL A 377 -1.67 4.19 -14.12
N PHE A 378 -2.15 2.99 -14.41
CA PHE A 378 -2.96 2.19 -13.49
C PHE A 378 -2.03 1.28 -12.69
N LYS A 379 -1.85 1.59 -11.41
CA LYS A 379 -0.87 0.94 -10.54
C LYS A 379 -1.45 0.53 -9.19
N GLU A 380 -0.71 -0.31 -8.51
CA GLU A 380 -0.67 -0.42 -7.07
C GLU A 380 0.72 0.00 -6.55
N SER A 381 1.09 -0.32 -5.30
CA SER A 381 2.29 0.21 -4.67
C SER A 381 3.61 -0.05 -5.42
N TYR A 382 3.72 -1.11 -6.21
CA TYR A 382 4.90 -1.36 -7.05
C TYR A 382 5.19 -0.21 -8.02
N GLY A 383 4.15 0.42 -8.56
CA GLY A 383 4.31 1.57 -9.45
C GLY A 383 4.96 2.80 -8.79
N ASN A 384 5.01 2.88 -7.47
CA ASN A 384 5.57 4.04 -6.78
C ASN A 384 7.06 4.25 -7.10
N ALA A 385 7.86 3.20 -7.14
CA ALA A 385 9.29 3.29 -7.50
C ALA A 385 9.54 3.38 -9.01
N PHE A 386 8.58 2.94 -9.84
CA PHE A 386 8.68 2.98 -11.30
C PHE A 386 8.36 4.35 -11.89
N VAL A 387 7.30 4.99 -11.42
CA VAL A 387 6.80 6.27 -11.97
C VAL A 387 7.86 7.38 -12.00
N PRO A 388 8.75 7.53 -11.01
CA PRO A 388 9.82 8.52 -11.06
C PRO A 388 10.71 8.44 -12.31
N TYR A 389 10.99 7.23 -12.82
CA TYR A 389 11.76 7.07 -14.06
C TYR A 389 11.02 7.58 -15.30
N MET A 390 9.69 7.62 -15.29
CA MET A 390 8.87 8.11 -16.41
C MET A 390 8.89 9.63 -16.53
N ILE A 391 9.33 10.36 -15.50
CA ILE A 391 9.44 11.83 -15.50
C ILE A 391 10.35 12.31 -16.63
N ASP A 392 11.37 11.54 -16.97
CA ASP A 392 12.32 11.89 -18.03
C ASP A 392 11.76 11.73 -19.46
N TYR A 393 10.58 11.11 -19.61
CA TYR A 393 10.03 10.78 -20.93
C TYR A 393 8.67 11.42 -21.26
N TYR A 394 7.96 11.91 -20.27
CA TYR A 394 6.60 12.43 -20.45
C TYR A 394 6.48 13.87 -19.97
N GLN A 395 5.70 14.68 -20.69
CA GLN A 395 5.36 16.03 -20.25
C GLN A 395 4.47 16.01 -19.01
N ARG A 396 3.60 15.00 -18.92
CA ARG A 396 2.71 14.80 -17.77
C ARG A 396 2.55 13.32 -17.45
N ILE A 397 2.46 13.02 -16.17
CA ILE A 397 2.10 11.68 -15.69
C ILE A 397 0.91 11.80 -14.75
N VAL A 398 -0.09 10.95 -14.97
CA VAL A 398 -1.28 10.81 -14.15
C VAL A 398 -1.27 9.39 -13.59
N ALA A 399 -0.93 9.22 -12.32
CA ALA A 399 -0.86 7.92 -11.68
C ALA A 399 -2.09 7.68 -10.81
N VAL A 400 -2.78 6.57 -11.06
CA VAL A 400 -4.01 6.14 -10.38
C VAL A 400 -3.70 4.88 -9.57
N ASP A 401 -3.93 4.94 -8.26
CA ASP A 401 -3.93 3.73 -7.45
C ASP A 401 -5.27 3.02 -7.59
N ILE A 402 -5.25 1.82 -8.15
CA ILE A 402 -6.47 1.06 -8.47
C ILE A 402 -7.27 0.64 -7.24
N ARG A 403 -6.68 0.69 -6.05
CA ARG A 403 -7.33 0.37 -4.78
C ARG A 403 -8.11 1.56 -4.20
N GLU A 404 -7.57 2.77 -4.40
CA GLU A 404 -7.98 3.98 -3.68
C GLU A 404 -8.75 4.98 -4.56
N TYR A 405 -8.46 5.03 -5.86
CA TYR A 405 -9.10 5.98 -6.77
C TYR A 405 -10.58 5.65 -6.98
N SER A 406 -11.45 6.65 -6.88
CA SER A 406 -12.90 6.50 -7.05
C SER A 406 -13.51 7.44 -8.11
N GLY A 407 -12.65 8.18 -8.85
CA GLY A 407 -13.08 9.06 -9.92
C GLY A 407 -13.28 8.32 -11.26
N SER A 408 -13.61 9.08 -12.31
CA SER A 408 -13.80 8.58 -13.67
C SER A 408 -12.52 8.65 -14.50
N THR A 409 -12.11 7.53 -15.07
CA THR A 409 -10.99 7.46 -16.03
C THR A 409 -11.30 8.22 -17.32
N ALA A 410 -12.54 8.18 -17.79
CA ALA A 410 -12.94 8.97 -18.96
C ALA A 410 -12.73 10.48 -18.74
N SER A 411 -12.98 10.96 -17.50
CA SER A 411 -12.70 12.35 -17.13
C SER A 411 -11.20 12.65 -17.13
N LEU A 412 -10.37 11.76 -16.59
CA LEU A 412 -8.89 11.93 -16.60
C LEU A 412 -8.34 11.95 -18.03
N VAL A 413 -8.83 11.05 -18.91
CA VAL A 413 -8.42 10.99 -20.31
C VAL A 413 -8.73 12.31 -21.02
N ALA A 414 -9.93 12.86 -20.80
CA ALA A 414 -10.35 14.10 -21.42
C ALA A 414 -9.64 15.34 -20.84
N GLU A 415 -9.51 15.39 -19.50
CA GLU A 415 -8.94 16.54 -18.80
C GLU A 415 -7.43 16.70 -19.08
N TYR A 416 -6.69 15.57 -19.04
CA TYR A 416 -5.23 15.61 -19.15
C TYR A 416 -4.71 15.33 -20.57
N GLY A 417 -5.59 15.03 -21.53
CA GLY A 417 -5.19 14.75 -22.91
C GLY A 417 -4.25 13.54 -22.99
N VAL A 418 -4.66 12.43 -22.38
CA VAL A 418 -3.86 11.20 -22.28
C VAL A 418 -3.48 10.67 -23.67
N THR A 419 -2.19 10.44 -23.90
CA THR A 419 -1.65 9.89 -25.16
C THR A 419 -1.16 8.46 -25.00
N ASP A 420 -0.80 8.07 -23.77
CA ASP A 420 -0.25 6.77 -23.43
C ASP A 420 -0.90 6.26 -22.14
N ALA A 421 -1.15 4.98 -22.04
CA ALA A 421 -1.65 4.33 -20.83
C ALA A 421 -0.78 3.12 -20.48
N LEU A 422 -0.43 2.98 -19.21
CA LEU A 422 0.34 1.85 -18.69
C LEU A 422 -0.46 1.14 -17.59
N PHE A 423 -0.69 -0.14 -17.78
CA PHE A 423 -1.19 -1.05 -16.76
C PHE A 423 0.03 -1.70 -16.09
N LEU A 424 0.41 -1.21 -14.91
CA LEU A 424 1.56 -1.67 -14.16
C LEU A 424 1.09 -2.34 -12.86
N ASN A 425 1.19 -3.66 -12.82
CA ASN A 425 0.76 -4.44 -11.66
C ASN A 425 1.70 -5.61 -11.41
N ASN A 426 1.94 -5.95 -10.15
CA ASN A 426 2.57 -7.22 -9.86
C ASN A 426 1.61 -8.39 -10.15
N CYS A 427 2.15 -9.57 -10.44
CA CYS A 427 1.36 -10.73 -10.84
C CYS A 427 0.23 -11.09 -9.87
N GLN A 428 0.46 -10.99 -8.57
CA GLN A 428 -0.56 -11.27 -7.56
C GLN A 428 -1.67 -10.21 -7.56
N ALA A 429 -1.30 -8.93 -7.71
CA ALA A 429 -2.27 -7.84 -7.80
C ALA A 429 -3.11 -7.94 -9.08
N ALA A 430 -2.51 -8.36 -10.21
CA ALA A 430 -3.24 -8.60 -11.45
C ALA A 430 -4.37 -9.62 -11.29
N VAL A 431 -4.22 -10.60 -10.41
CA VAL A 431 -5.27 -11.57 -10.06
C VAL A 431 -6.20 -11.01 -8.98
N SER A 432 -5.65 -10.63 -7.83
CA SER A 432 -6.44 -10.30 -6.63
C SER A 432 -7.17 -8.96 -6.72
N LEU A 433 -6.65 -8.01 -7.49
CA LEU A 433 -7.21 -6.67 -7.66
C LEU A 433 -7.83 -6.44 -9.04
N CYS A 434 -8.03 -7.49 -9.86
CA CYS A 434 -8.55 -7.37 -11.21
C CYS A 434 -9.92 -6.67 -11.25
N GLY A 435 -10.84 -6.97 -10.32
CA GLY A 435 -12.14 -6.31 -10.22
C GLY A 435 -12.03 -4.81 -9.88
N SER A 436 -11.06 -4.43 -9.04
CA SER A 436 -10.75 -3.03 -8.77
C SER A 436 -10.19 -2.35 -10.02
N LEU A 437 -9.24 -2.98 -10.70
CA LEU A 437 -8.66 -2.49 -11.94
C LEU A 437 -9.75 -2.27 -13.00
N GLU A 438 -10.64 -3.25 -13.22
CA GLU A 438 -11.74 -3.14 -14.16
C GLU A 438 -12.63 -1.93 -13.85
N SER A 439 -13.05 -1.81 -12.59
CA SER A 439 -13.93 -0.72 -12.18
C SER A 439 -13.28 0.66 -12.28
N ARG A 440 -11.94 0.75 -12.20
CA ARG A 440 -11.20 2.02 -12.35
C ARG A 440 -10.88 2.32 -13.81
N ALA A 441 -10.30 1.37 -14.53
CA ALA A 441 -9.86 1.59 -15.90
C ALA A 441 -11.01 1.85 -16.87
N LEU A 442 -12.19 1.30 -16.61
CA LEU A 442 -13.37 1.39 -17.50
C LEU A 442 -14.49 2.30 -16.95
N SER A 443 -14.15 3.22 -16.02
CA SER A 443 -15.10 4.16 -15.41
C SER A 443 -15.31 5.44 -16.24
#